data_2889c599124b01903213c7c57ec10a8b
#
_entry.id   2889c599124b01903213c7c57ec10a8b
#
_cell.length_a   1.000
_cell.length_b   1.000
_cell.length_c   1.000
_cell.angle_alpha   90.00
_cell.angle_beta   90.00
_cell.angle_gamma   90.00
#
_symmetry.space_group_name_H-M   'P 1'
#
loop_
_entity.id
_entity.type
_entity.pdbx_description
1 polymer ?
#
loop_
_entity_poly.entity_id
_entity_poly.type
_entity_poly.pdbx_seq_one_letter_code
_entity_poly.pdbx_strand_id
1 'polypeptide(L)'
;LENASDVVEVCDLVYSRASNVRSKWIIAVPENSKIQSVKDLEGKRIATEVVNITRQYLKDQGVKAEVEFSWGATEVKVPDLVDAIVDLTETGNSIRANKLRIVDTLLYTNTVLVANKASWEDSKKQEKIKNIAMLLQSALEANTKVGLKLNIEKSKLDAVLAALPALRNPTVNRLTDEDWVAIDTILDEKVVREIIPQ
;
A
#
# COMPACT_ATOMS: atom_id res chain seq x y z
N LEU A 1 6.87 -13.49 8.27
CA LEU A 1 5.75 -14.15 8.96
C LEU A 1 5.52 -15.56 8.40
N GLU A 2 5.08 -15.72 7.15
CA GLU A 2 4.73 -17.04 6.59
C GLU A 2 5.91 -18.03 6.63
N ASN A 3 7.09 -17.60 6.21
CA ASN A 3 8.28 -18.45 6.10
C ASN A 3 9.21 -18.36 7.31
N ALA A 4 8.86 -17.58 8.33
CA ALA A 4 9.69 -17.32 9.51
C ALA A 4 11.15 -16.93 9.14
N SER A 5 11.36 -16.22 8.05
CA SER A 5 12.68 -15.83 7.56
C SER A 5 13.37 -14.88 8.53
N ASP A 6 14.62 -15.18 8.84
CA ASP A 6 15.46 -14.38 9.74
C ASP A 6 16.22 -13.31 8.94
N VAL A 7 15.55 -12.16 8.73
CA VAL A 7 16.04 -11.03 7.95
C VAL A 7 15.94 -9.72 8.73
N VAL A 8 16.67 -8.71 8.27
CA VAL A 8 16.55 -7.34 8.75
C VAL A 8 15.60 -6.59 7.81
N GLU A 9 14.54 -6.03 8.35
CA GLU A 9 13.67 -5.11 7.61
C GLU A 9 14.36 -3.75 7.52
N VAL A 10 14.62 -3.30 6.29
CA VAL A 10 15.38 -2.07 6.02
C VAL A 10 14.44 -0.88 5.88
N CYS A 11 13.42 -1.00 5.03
CA CYS A 11 12.40 0.03 4.85
C CYS A 11 11.15 -0.52 4.19
N ASP A 12 10.03 0.13 4.48
CA ASP A 12 8.77 -0.06 3.77
C ASP A 12 8.83 0.56 2.36
N LEU A 13 8.28 -0.16 1.39
CA LEU A 13 8.09 0.28 0.02
C LEU A 13 6.59 0.14 -0.31
N VAL A 14 5.82 1.14 0.10
CA VAL A 14 4.35 1.11 -0.11
C VAL A 14 4.06 1.51 -1.55
N TYR A 15 3.83 0.52 -2.38
CA TYR A 15 3.36 0.71 -3.76
C TYR A 15 2.45 -0.44 -4.17
N SER A 16 1.54 -0.18 -5.09
CA SER A 16 0.68 -1.19 -5.69
C SER A 16 0.38 -0.84 -7.15
N ARG A 17 -0.22 -1.76 -7.90
CA ARG A 17 -0.54 -1.53 -9.31
C ARG A 17 -1.56 -0.41 -9.53
N ALA A 18 -2.47 -0.22 -8.60
CA ALA A 18 -3.59 0.70 -8.73
C ALA A 18 -3.47 1.95 -7.86
N SER A 19 -2.64 1.93 -6.81
CA SER A 19 -2.56 3.01 -5.83
C SER A 19 -1.40 2.81 -4.87
N ASN A 20 -0.97 3.87 -4.20
CA ASN A 20 0.03 3.79 -3.14
C ASN A 20 -0.61 3.38 -1.80
N VAL A 21 -1.45 2.32 -1.80
CA VAL A 21 -2.07 1.76 -0.59
C VAL A 21 -1.52 0.38 -0.29
N ARG A 22 -1.58 0.02 0.97
CA ARG A 22 -1.21 -1.32 1.42
C ARG A 22 -2.20 -2.34 0.89
N SER A 23 -1.69 -3.47 0.45
CA SER A 23 -2.48 -4.66 0.14
C SER A 23 -2.97 -5.32 1.43
N LYS A 24 -3.95 -6.19 1.32
CA LYS A 24 -4.49 -6.93 2.46
C LYS A 24 -4.72 -8.39 2.13
N TRP A 25 -4.40 -9.26 3.06
CA TRP A 25 -4.81 -10.66 3.05
C TRP A 25 -6.20 -10.75 3.62
N ILE A 26 -7.12 -11.32 2.84
CA ILE A 26 -8.54 -11.38 3.17
C ILE A 26 -9.05 -12.82 3.12
N ILE A 27 -10.09 -13.09 3.90
CA ILE A 27 -10.91 -14.29 3.72
C ILE A 27 -12.05 -13.94 2.79
N ALA A 28 -12.21 -14.72 1.72
CA ALA A 28 -13.31 -14.56 0.80
C ALA A 28 -14.06 -15.89 0.58
N VAL A 29 -15.36 -15.76 0.33
CA VAL A 29 -16.28 -16.85 0.07
C VAL A 29 -17.18 -16.49 -1.13
N PRO A 30 -17.85 -17.44 -1.79
CA PRO A 30 -18.86 -17.13 -2.78
C PRO A 30 -19.93 -16.17 -2.24
N GLU A 31 -20.43 -15.25 -3.06
CA GLU A 31 -21.45 -14.26 -2.66
C GLU A 31 -22.68 -14.90 -2.02
N ASN A 32 -23.09 -16.07 -2.51
CA ASN A 32 -24.26 -16.84 -2.04
C ASN A 32 -23.94 -17.79 -0.87
N SER A 33 -22.69 -17.80 -0.36
CA SER A 33 -22.28 -18.65 0.76
C SER A 33 -23.04 -18.28 2.06
N LYS A 34 -23.33 -19.29 2.87
CA LYS A 34 -23.91 -19.12 4.21
C LYS A 34 -22.91 -18.65 5.26
N ILE A 35 -21.62 -18.68 4.97
CA ILE A 35 -20.55 -18.22 5.86
C ILE A 35 -20.60 -16.70 5.93
N GLN A 36 -20.95 -16.13 7.07
CA GLN A 36 -21.08 -14.68 7.28
C GLN A 36 -19.94 -14.09 8.13
N SER A 37 -19.30 -14.93 8.93
CA SER A 37 -18.24 -14.55 9.86
C SER A 37 -17.13 -15.59 9.90
N VAL A 38 -16.01 -15.26 10.52
CA VAL A 38 -14.89 -16.20 10.72
C VAL A 38 -15.32 -17.41 11.53
N LYS A 39 -16.29 -17.28 12.44
CA LYS A 39 -16.80 -18.38 13.25
C LYS A 39 -17.51 -19.48 12.43
N ASP A 40 -18.08 -19.11 11.29
CA ASP A 40 -18.76 -20.04 10.39
C ASP A 40 -17.78 -20.89 9.58
N LEU A 41 -16.47 -20.62 9.70
CA LEU A 41 -15.41 -21.41 9.10
C LEU A 41 -15.04 -22.67 9.90
N GLU A 42 -15.66 -22.91 11.08
CA GLU A 42 -15.39 -24.12 11.85
C GLU A 42 -15.65 -25.38 11.02
N GLY A 43 -14.64 -26.26 10.91
CA GLY A 43 -14.68 -27.48 10.15
C GLY A 43 -14.68 -27.32 8.61
N LYS A 44 -14.43 -26.11 8.10
CA LYS A 44 -14.41 -25.78 6.68
C LYS A 44 -13.02 -25.93 6.05
N ARG A 45 -12.98 -26.06 4.72
CA ARG A 45 -11.74 -26.13 3.94
C ARG A 45 -11.41 -24.75 3.38
N ILE A 46 -10.16 -24.34 3.54
CA ILE A 46 -9.65 -23.02 3.14
C ILE A 46 -8.38 -23.19 2.31
N ALA A 47 -8.37 -22.66 1.10
CA ALA A 47 -7.20 -22.66 0.23
C ALA A 47 -6.45 -21.33 0.29
N THR A 48 -5.10 -21.35 0.37
CA THR A 48 -4.29 -20.15 0.48
C THR A 48 -2.81 -20.38 0.17
N GLU A 49 -2.10 -19.35 -0.24
CA GLU A 49 -0.63 -19.35 -0.31
C GLU A 49 0.02 -19.17 1.08
N VAL A 50 -0.70 -18.54 2.02
CA VAL A 50 -0.19 -18.16 3.36
C VAL A 50 -0.77 -19.05 4.46
N VAL A 51 -0.39 -20.33 4.41
CA VAL A 51 -0.96 -21.38 5.28
C VAL A 51 -0.68 -21.11 6.76
N ASN A 52 0.54 -20.71 7.10
CA ASN A 52 0.94 -20.53 8.51
C ASN A 52 0.27 -19.27 9.11
N ILE A 53 0.22 -18.19 8.36
CA ILE A 53 -0.50 -16.97 8.76
C ILE A 53 -1.99 -17.26 8.96
N THR A 54 -2.60 -17.99 8.03
CA THR A 54 -4.03 -18.35 8.09
C THR A 54 -4.33 -19.23 9.29
N ARG A 55 -3.51 -20.25 9.56
CA ARG A 55 -3.67 -21.13 10.72
C ARG A 55 -3.53 -20.36 12.04
N GLN A 56 -2.56 -19.44 12.13
CA GLN A 56 -2.38 -18.63 13.32
C GLN A 56 -3.58 -17.71 13.55
N TYR A 57 -4.06 -17.03 12.48
CA TYR A 57 -5.23 -16.18 12.54
C TYR A 57 -6.47 -16.95 13.04
N LEU A 58 -6.76 -18.11 12.45
CA LEU A 58 -7.90 -18.95 12.86
C LEU A 58 -7.78 -19.42 14.31
N LYS A 59 -6.57 -19.80 14.74
CA LYS A 59 -6.30 -20.17 16.15
C LYS A 59 -6.60 -19.01 17.10
N ASP A 60 -6.19 -17.79 16.75
CA ASP A 60 -6.44 -16.60 17.57
C ASP A 60 -7.94 -16.27 17.63
N GLN A 61 -8.67 -16.59 16.57
CA GLN A 61 -10.13 -16.51 16.52
C GLN A 61 -10.83 -17.68 17.20
N GLY A 62 -10.10 -18.72 17.64
CA GLY A 62 -10.68 -19.93 18.24
C GLY A 62 -11.49 -20.77 17.27
N VAL A 63 -11.11 -20.82 15.99
CA VAL A 63 -11.75 -21.56 14.91
C VAL A 63 -10.80 -22.66 14.40
N LYS A 64 -11.32 -23.87 14.21
CA LYS A 64 -10.60 -25.01 13.64
C LYS A 64 -11.10 -25.27 12.22
N ALA A 65 -10.27 -25.00 11.23
CA ALA A 65 -10.55 -25.26 9.82
C ALA A 65 -9.38 -26.01 9.19
N GLU A 66 -9.66 -26.70 8.08
CA GLU A 66 -8.65 -27.35 7.27
C GLU A 66 -8.04 -26.33 6.31
N VAL A 67 -6.74 -26.02 6.49
CA VAL A 67 -6.05 -25.04 5.66
C VAL A 67 -5.05 -25.77 4.77
N GLU A 68 -5.26 -25.66 3.47
CA GLU A 68 -4.42 -26.29 2.43
C GLU A 68 -3.67 -25.25 1.60
N PHE A 69 -2.48 -25.64 1.14
CA PHE A 69 -1.67 -24.80 0.26
C PHE A 69 -2.29 -24.74 -1.13
N SER A 70 -2.40 -23.54 -1.66
CA SER A 70 -2.89 -23.26 -3.00
C SER A 70 -2.11 -22.11 -3.61
N TRP A 71 -1.46 -22.36 -4.73
CA TRP A 71 -0.73 -21.34 -5.47
C TRP A 71 -1.33 -21.13 -6.86
N GLY A 72 -1.64 -19.86 -7.15
CA GLY A 72 -2.23 -19.44 -8.43
C GLY A 72 -3.70 -19.80 -8.60
N ALA A 73 -4.47 -18.87 -9.15
CA ALA A 73 -5.90 -19.01 -9.43
C ALA A 73 -6.73 -19.53 -8.24
N THR A 74 -6.42 -19.05 -7.04
CA THR A 74 -7.04 -19.51 -5.80
C THR A 74 -8.53 -19.17 -5.78
N GLU A 75 -8.91 -18.03 -6.36
CA GLU A 75 -10.27 -17.51 -6.43
C GLU A 75 -11.26 -18.38 -7.21
N VAL A 76 -10.79 -19.27 -8.11
CA VAL A 76 -11.67 -20.16 -8.88
C VAL A 76 -11.92 -21.49 -8.19
N LYS A 77 -11.29 -21.77 -7.05
CA LYS A 77 -11.44 -23.05 -6.32
C LYS A 77 -12.71 -23.13 -5.49
N VAL A 78 -13.34 -22.02 -5.23
CA VAL A 78 -14.61 -21.94 -4.50
C VAL A 78 -15.78 -21.89 -5.49
N PRO A 79 -16.92 -22.56 -5.22
CA PRO A 79 -17.19 -23.40 -4.03
C PRO A 79 -16.77 -24.87 -4.20
N ASP A 80 -16.31 -25.30 -5.38
CA ASP A 80 -16.29 -26.70 -5.78
C ASP A 80 -15.21 -27.51 -5.05
N LEU A 81 -14.05 -26.91 -4.78
CA LEU A 81 -12.92 -27.59 -4.14
C LEU A 81 -12.78 -27.24 -2.66
N VAL A 82 -13.04 -25.98 -2.29
CA VAL A 82 -12.93 -25.47 -0.92
C VAL A 82 -14.11 -24.56 -0.59
N ASP A 83 -14.37 -24.35 0.70
CA ASP A 83 -15.48 -23.50 1.19
C ASP A 83 -15.12 -22.01 1.19
N ALA A 84 -13.84 -21.69 1.39
CA ALA A 84 -13.33 -20.33 1.47
C ALA A 84 -11.89 -20.25 0.93
N ILE A 85 -11.44 -19.06 0.65
CA ILE A 85 -10.05 -18.77 0.29
C ILE A 85 -9.47 -17.67 1.19
N VAL A 86 -8.14 -17.69 1.37
CA VAL A 86 -7.40 -16.52 1.83
C VAL A 86 -6.50 -16.07 0.68
N ASP A 87 -6.68 -14.84 0.26
CA ASP A 87 -5.99 -14.29 -0.90
C ASP A 87 -5.59 -12.84 -0.70
N LEU A 88 -4.60 -12.39 -1.48
CA LEU A 88 -4.10 -11.02 -1.45
C LEU A 88 -4.93 -10.12 -2.37
N THR A 89 -5.37 -8.99 -1.85
CA THR A 89 -6.07 -8.00 -2.67
C THR A 89 -5.67 -6.56 -2.31
N GLU A 90 -5.69 -5.69 -3.30
CA GLU A 90 -5.53 -4.24 -3.13
C GLU A 90 -6.90 -3.57 -3.11
N THR A 91 -7.64 -3.70 -4.20
CA THR A 91 -8.92 -3.03 -4.43
C THR A 91 -10.15 -3.93 -4.32
N GLY A 92 -9.95 -5.24 -4.21
CA GLY A 92 -11.02 -6.24 -4.23
C GLY A 92 -11.62 -6.50 -5.62
N ASN A 93 -11.01 -6.00 -6.71
CA ASN A 93 -11.57 -6.15 -8.06
C ASN A 93 -11.61 -7.60 -8.51
N SER A 94 -10.53 -8.39 -8.32
CA SER A 94 -10.50 -9.82 -8.65
C SER A 94 -11.55 -10.61 -7.85
N ILE A 95 -11.70 -10.28 -6.57
CA ILE A 95 -12.69 -10.89 -5.69
C ILE A 95 -14.09 -10.67 -6.22
N ARG A 96 -14.47 -9.43 -6.56
CA ARG A 96 -15.78 -9.11 -7.14
C ARG A 96 -16.00 -9.74 -8.52
N ALA A 97 -14.95 -9.72 -9.38
CA ALA A 97 -15.03 -10.32 -10.72
C ALA A 97 -15.33 -11.84 -10.68
N ASN A 98 -14.85 -12.53 -9.63
CA ASN A 98 -15.10 -13.95 -9.40
C ASN A 98 -16.36 -14.22 -8.53
N LYS A 99 -17.22 -13.22 -8.34
CA LYS A 99 -18.47 -13.32 -7.53
C LYS A 99 -18.19 -13.80 -6.10
N LEU A 100 -17.11 -13.28 -5.52
CA LEU A 100 -16.73 -13.53 -4.14
C LEU A 100 -17.01 -12.29 -3.29
N ARG A 101 -17.26 -12.50 -2.01
CA ARG A 101 -17.32 -11.44 -1.00
C ARG A 101 -16.29 -11.66 0.09
N ILE A 102 -15.79 -10.57 0.64
CA ILE A 102 -14.85 -10.59 1.75
C ILE A 102 -15.64 -10.82 3.04
N VAL A 103 -15.18 -11.79 3.83
CA VAL A 103 -15.70 -12.08 5.17
C VAL A 103 -14.92 -11.33 6.23
N ASP A 104 -13.57 -11.32 6.12
CA ASP A 104 -12.69 -10.64 7.05
C ASP A 104 -11.33 -10.31 6.43
N THR A 105 -10.55 -9.50 7.12
CA THR A 105 -9.17 -9.13 6.75
C THR A 105 -8.21 -9.67 7.82
N LEU A 106 -7.28 -10.55 7.41
CA LEU A 106 -6.29 -11.12 8.31
C LEU A 106 -5.26 -10.08 8.72
N LEU A 107 -4.68 -9.41 7.73
CA LEU A 107 -3.66 -8.38 7.96
C LEU A 107 -3.51 -7.47 6.74
N TYR A 108 -2.97 -6.29 6.99
CA TYR A 108 -2.49 -5.39 5.93
C TYR A 108 -1.00 -5.65 5.71
N THR A 109 -0.58 -5.59 4.44
CA THR A 109 0.79 -5.88 4.03
C THR A 109 1.24 -4.91 2.95
N ASN A 110 2.54 -4.75 2.83
CA ASN A 110 3.19 -4.00 1.75
C ASN A 110 4.53 -4.65 1.40
N THR A 111 5.12 -4.22 0.31
CA THR A 111 6.48 -4.62 -0.04
C THR A 111 7.46 -4.01 0.96
N VAL A 112 8.44 -4.80 1.39
CA VAL A 112 9.50 -4.37 2.31
C VAL A 112 10.85 -4.72 1.70
N LEU A 113 11.81 -3.80 1.76
CA LEU A 113 13.20 -4.09 1.45
C LEU A 113 13.80 -4.82 2.65
N VAL A 114 14.34 -5.99 2.43
CA VAL A 114 15.00 -6.79 3.46
C VAL A 114 16.47 -7.06 3.14
N ALA A 115 17.26 -7.26 4.18
CA ALA A 115 18.66 -7.67 4.06
C ALA A 115 18.92 -8.89 4.93
N ASN A 116 19.86 -9.76 4.53
CA ASN A 116 20.34 -10.77 5.45
C ASN A 116 21.23 -10.12 6.53
N LYS A 117 21.26 -10.74 7.71
CA LYS A 117 21.97 -10.21 8.88
C LYS A 117 23.47 -10.01 8.63
N ALA A 118 24.15 -10.96 8.00
CA ALA A 118 25.58 -10.86 7.73
C ALA A 118 25.93 -9.67 6.80
N SER A 119 25.09 -9.38 5.80
CA SER A 119 25.26 -8.21 4.96
C SER A 119 24.92 -6.90 5.69
N TRP A 120 23.99 -6.94 6.65
CA TRP A 120 23.64 -5.79 7.45
C TRP A 120 24.71 -5.42 8.49
N GLU A 121 25.45 -6.40 9.01
CA GLU A 121 26.56 -6.20 9.95
C GLU A 121 27.84 -5.70 9.26
N ASP A 122 28.02 -5.93 7.96
CA ASP A 122 29.12 -5.38 7.16
C ASP A 122 28.83 -3.90 6.84
N SER A 123 29.64 -2.98 7.39
CA SER A 123 29.43 -1.55 7.28
C SER A 123 29.37 -1.03 5.84
N LYS A 124 30.18 -1.57 4.93
CA LYS A 124 30.20 -1.17 3.52
C LYS A 124 28.95 -1.64 2.78
N LYS A 125 28.50 -2.86 3.06
CA LYS A 125 27.24 -3.38 2.47
C LYS A 125 26.04 -2.67 3.06
N GLN A 126 26.01 -2.40 4.36
CA GLN A 126 24.95 -1.67 5.03
C GLN A 126 24.78 -0.27 4.42
N GLU A 127 25.88 0.47 4.21
CA GLU A 127 25.84 1.78 3.55
C GLU A 127 25.24 1.68 2.15
N LYS A 128 25.66 0.68 1.35
CA LYS A 128 25.11 0.44 0.02
C LYS A 128 23.61 0.12 0.05
N ILE A 129 23.17 -0.71 0.99
CA ILE A 129 21.77 -1.07 1.19
C ILE A 129 20.95 0.17 1.56
N LYS A 130 21.45 1.00 2.49
CA LYS A 130 20.79 2.28 2.87
C LYS A 130 20.66 3.23 1.69
N ASN A 131 21.69 3.33 0.84
CA ASN A 131 21.64 4.17 -0.36
C ASN A 131 20.60 3.66 -1.37
N ILE A 132 20.49 2.34 -1.55
CA ILE A 132 19.44 1.74 -2.40
C ILE A 132 18.05 2.03 -1.79
N ALA A 133 17.88 1.82 -0.49
CA ALA A 133 16.63 2.12 0.21
C ALA A 133 16.19 3.57 0.01
N MET A 134 17.11 4.52 0.19
CA MET A 134 16.85 5.94 -0.03
C MET A 134 16.41 6.23 -1.47
N LEU A 135 17.07 5.67 -2.47
CA LEU A 135 16.69 5.88 -3.88
C LEU A 135 15.32 5.30 -4.19
N LEU A 136 15.00 4.11 -3.68
CA LEU A 136 13.68 3.48 -3.88
C LEU A 136 12.57 4.29 -3.21
N GLN A 137 12.78 4.72 -1.95
CA GLN A 137 11.81 5.56 -1.24
C GLN A 137 11.62 6.91 -1.93
N SER A 138 12.71 7.55 -2.38
CA SER A 138 12.64 8.82 -3.12
C SER A 138 11.86 8.68 -4.44
N ALA A 139 12.06 7.58 -5.18
CA ALA A 139 11.30 7.31 -6.40
C ALA A 139 9.80 7.14 -6.12
N LEU A 140 9.43 6.44 -5.03
CA LEU A 140 8.04 6.29 -4.62
C LEU A 140 7.42 7.64 -4.20
N GLU A 141 8.15 8.43 -3.44
CA GLU A 141 7.71 9.76 -3.02
C GLU A 141 7.50 10.70 -4.22
N ALA A 142 8.43 10.67 -5.19
CA ALA A 142 8.33 11.49 -6.40
C ALA A 142 7.04 11.23 -7.21
N ASN A 143 6.51 10.01 -7.19
CA ASN A 143 5.28 9.66 -7.90
C ASN A 143 4.03 10.37 -7.36
N THR A 144 4.09 10.93 -6.17
CA THR A 144 2.97 11.66 -5.54
C THR A 144 3.15 13.17 -5.59
N LYS A 145 4.28 13.66 -6.09
CA LYS A 145 4.64 15.08 -6.11
C LYS A 145 4.51 15.65 -7.51
N VAL A 146 4.08 16.89 -7.55
CA VAL A 146 4.00 17.69 -8.79
C VAL A 146 4.65 19.05 -8.59
N GLY A 147 5.27 19.57 -9.65
CA GLY A 147 5.75 20.94 -9.70
C GLY A 147 4.58 21.88 -10.01
N LEU A 148 4.34 22.85 -9.13
CA LEU A 148 3.39 23.94 -9.35
C LEU A 148 4.16 25.21 -9.70
N LYS A 149 3.85 25.77 -10.87
CA LYS A 149 4.36 27.06 -11.34
C LYS A 149 3.19 27.98 -11.64
N LEU A 150 3.20 29.16 -11.08
CA LEU A 150 2.16 30.17 -11.31
C LEU A 150 2.73 31.56 -11.31
N ASN A 151 2.10 32.45 -12.06
CA ASN A 151 2.39 33.89 -12.05
C ASN A 151 1.20 34.60 -11.39
N ILE A 152 1.52 35.50 -10.44
CA ILE A 152 0.51 36.23 -9.70
C ILE A 152 0.87 37.71 -9.58
N GLU A 153 -0.11 38.55 -9.35
CA GLU A 153 0.13 39.92 -8.94
C GLU A 153 0.86 39.97 -7.59
N LYS A 154 1.87 40.79 -7.49
CA LYS A 154 2.68 40.96 -6.29
C LYS A 154 1.85 41.31 -5.04
N SER A 155 0.76 42.06 -5.24
CA SER A 155 -0.20 42.42 -4.18
C SER A 155 -0.91 41.21 -3.55
N LYS A 156 -0.97 40.08 -4.25
CA LYS A 156 -1.63 38.82 -3.80
C LYS A 156 -0.63 37.81 -3.23
N LEU A 157 0.68 38.11 -3.23
CA LEU A 157 1.73 37.17 -2.88
C LEU A 157 1.55 36.55 -1.49
N ASP A 158 1.33 37.37 -0.46
CA ASP A 158 1.21 36.90 0.92
C ASP A 158 -0.02 35.99 1.11
N ALA A 159 -1.14 36.31 0.46
CA ALA A 159 -2.34 35.51 0.52
C ALA A 159 -2.14 34.12 -0.13
N VAL A 160 -1.48 34.09 -1.30
CA VAL A 160 -1.18 32.85 -2.00
C VAL A 160 -0.16 32.00 -1.23
N LEU A 161 0.91 32.62 -0.68
CA LEU A 161 1.89 31.91 0.12
C LEU A 161 1.27 31.29 1.38
N ALA A 162 0.30 31.96 2.00
CA ALA A 162 -0.43 31.45 3.15
C ALA A 162 -1.35 30.27 2.81
N ALA A 163 -1.86 30.23 1.58
CA ALA A 163 -2.74 29.14 1.09
C ALA A 163 -1.97 27.91 0.57
N LEU A 164 -0.67 28.08 0.22
CA LEU A 164 0.15 27.01 -0.34
C LEU A 164 0.80 26.18 0.80
N PRO A 165 0.39 24.92 1.04
CA PRO A 165 1.06 24.02 1.98
C PRO A 165 2.34 23.45 1.36
N ALA A 166 3.28 24.31 1.03
CA ALA A 166 4.54 23.95 0.41
C ALA A 166 5.43 23.13 1.37
N LEU A 167 6.23 22.22 0.84
CA LEU A 167 7.23 21.43 1.60
C LEU A 167 8.21 22.31 2.37
N ARG A 168 8.51 23.48 1.83
CA ARG A 168 9.28 24.60 2.42
C ARG A 168 8.78 25.88 1.76
N ASN A 169 9.40 27.00 2.09
CA ASN A 169 9.09 28.27 1.43
C ASN A 169 9.23 28.12 -0.09
N PRO A 170 8.18 28.46 -0.87
CA PRO A 170 8.25 28.46 -2.32
C PRO A 170 9.36 29.38 -2.84
N THR A 171 9.89 29.08 -4.01
CA THR A 171 10.77 30.01 -4.74
C THR A 171 9.92 31.12 -5.36
N VAL A 172 10.25 32.37 -5.07
CA VAL A 172 9.59 33.55 -5.65
C VAL A 172 10.59 34.25 -6.57
N ASN A 173 10.26 34.36 -7.84
CA ASN A 173 11.10 35.02 -8.85
C ASN A 173 10.40 36.31 -9.36
N ARG A 174 11.21 37.34 -9.67
CA ARG A 174 10.73 38.52 -10.36
C ARG A 174 10.46 38.21 -11.84
N LEU A 175 9.43 38.82 -12.36
CA LEU A 175 9.13 38.80 -13.80
C LEU A 175 9.61 40.10 -14.47
N THR A 176 9.50 40.16 -15.78
CA THR A 176 9.76 41.40 -16.57
C THR A 176 8.78 42.50 -16.26
N ASP A 177 7.57 42.14 -15.86
CA ASP A 177 6.58 43.05 -15.26
C ASP A 177 6.84 43.13 -13.75
N GLU A 178 7.12 44.32 -13.24
CA GLU A 178 7.48 44.57 -11.85
C GLU A 178 6.32 44.36 -10.86
N ASP A 179 5.09 44.41 -11.35
CA ASP A 179 3.88 44.18 -10.57
C ASP A 179 3.52 42.69 -10.43
N TRP A 180 4.24 41.80 -11.12
CA TRP A 180 4.03 40.37 -11.12
C TRP A 180 5.22 39.57 -10.59
N VAL A 181 4.93 38.44 -10.00
CA VAL A 181 5.93 37.45 -9.52
C VAL A 181 5.58 36.05 -9.98
N ALA A 182 6.61 35.25 -10.22
CA ALA A 182 6.46 33.81 -10.45
C ALA A 182 6.72 33.04 -9.17
N ILE A 183 5.87 32.08 -8.85
CA ILE A 183 6.04 31.14 -7.75
C ILE A 183 6.34 29.77 -8.34
N ASP A 184 7.35 29.08 -7.79
CA ASP A 184 7.72 27.71 -8.15
C ASP A 184 7.86 26.89 -6.85
N THR A 185 7.11 25.77 -6.79
CA THR A 185 7.12 24.90 -5.62
C THR A 185 6.77 23.46 -5.98
N ILE A 186 7.03 22.54 -5.07
CA ILE A 186 6.65 21.13 -5.20
C ILE A 186 5.59 20.83 -4.12
N LEU A 187 4.51 20.20 -4.54
CA LEU A 187 3.36 19.84 -3.69
C LEU A 187 2.90 18.42 -3.95
N ASP A 188 2.14 17.85 -3.03
CA ASP A 188 1.39 16.64 -3.31
C ASP A 188 0.31 16.89 -4.37
N GLU A 189 0.20 16.01 -5.35
CA GLU A 189 -0.80 16.12 -6.43
C GLU A 189 -2.23 16.29 -5.89
N LYS A 190 -2.56 15.60 -4.80
CA LYS A 190 -3.87 15.72 -4.14
C LYS A 190 -4.14 17.14 -3.66
N VAL A 191 -3.13 17.75 -3.05
CA VAL A 191 -3.21 19.12 -2.54
C VAL A 191 -3.44 20.13 -3.68
N VAL A 192 -2.75 19.94 -4.81
CA VAL A 192 -2.94 20.81 -5.98
C VAL A 192 -4.37 20.74 -6.51
N ARG A 193 -4.97 19.55 -6.56
CA ARG A 193 -6.37 19.37 -6.97
C ARG A 193 -7.38 20.08 -6.05
N GLU A 194 -7.05 20.23 -4.76
CA GLU A 194 -7.89 20.92 -3.78
C GLU A 194 -7.72 22.45 -3.84
N ILE A 195 -6.54 22.94 -4.22
CA ILE A 195 -6.21 24.37 -4.26
C ILE A 195 -6.65 25.04 -5.57
N ILE A 196 -6.49 24.37 -6.72
CA ILE A 196 -6.79 24.98 -8.04
C ILE A 196 -8.22 25.57 -8.14
N PRO A 197 -9.27 25.00 -7.52
CA PRO A 197 -10.62 25.57 -7.59
C PRO A 197 -10.86 26.80 -6.70
N GLN A 198 -9.93 27.16 -5.83
CA GLN A 198 -10.02 28.29 -4.90
C GLN A 198 -9.45 29.57 -5.51
#